data_b6e9180055d5eb5e6979b730eb438e77
#
_entry.id   b6e9180055d5eb5e6979b730eb438e77
#
_cell.length_a   1.000
_cell.length_b   1.000
_cell.length_c   1.000
_cell.angle_alpha   90.00
_cell.angle_beta   90.00
_cell.angle_gamma   90.00
#
_symmetry.space_group_name_H-M   'P 1'
#
loop_
_entity.id
_entity.type
_entity.pdbx_description
1 polymer ?
#
loop_
_entity_poly.entity_id
_entity_poly.type
_entity_poly.pdbx_seq_one_letter_code
_entity_poly.pdbx_strand_id
1 'polypeptide(L)'
;MSGANDAPRQLIVLGDSGVHGWGDREAGGWCQRLRLRWMNLPSAPVVYPLGIRGDGLERVAARWRSEWCCRGELRRQTPGGLLLSVGLNDTARVGRIDGRPQLDVEGFSFGLGQLLNEMTQEVQVFVLGLTAVDEQVMPFAGCLWY
;
A
#
# COMPACT_ATOMS: atom_id res chain seq x y z
N MET A 1 25.46 22.13 0.32
CA MET A 1 24.13 21.86 -0.28
C MET A 1 24.16 20.47 -0.89
N SER A 2 23.90 19.46 -0.09
CA SER A 2 23.85 18.06 -0.53
C SER A 2 22.39 17.70 -0.80
N GLY A 3 21.96 17.86 -2.03
CA GLY A 3 20.67 17.35 -2.51
C GLY A 3 20.82 15.92 -3.01
N ALA A 4 21.44 15.07 -2.23
CA ALA A 4 21.35 13.66 -2.49
C ALA A 4 19.90 13.23 -2.17
N ASN A 5 19.19 12.78 -3.18
CA ASN A 5 17.98 11.99 -3.03
C ASN A 5 18.35 10.74 -2.21
N ASP A 6 18.36 10.86 -0.89
CA ASP A 6 18.59 9.71 -0.04
C ASP A 6 17.36 8.82 -0.13
N ALA A 7 17.43 7.87 -1.06
CA ALA A 7 16.44 6.81 -1.15
C ALA A 7 16.32 6.14 0.23
N PRO A 8 15.12 5.84 0.68
CA PRO A 8 14.95 5.23 1.98
C PRO A 8 15.72 3.91 2.05
N ARG A 9 16.47 3.72 3.13
CA ARG A 9 17.15 2.45 3.38
C ARG A 9 16.19 1.38 3.91
N GLN A 10 14.98 1.81 4.24
CA GLN A 10 13.90 0.97 4.72
C GLN A 10 12.59 1.49 4.14
N LEU A 11 11.82 0.60 3.53
CA LEU A 11 10.52 0.89 2.96
C LEU A 11 9.46 -0.01 3.58
N ILE A 12 8.49 0.61 4.23
CA ILE A 12 7.29 -0.08 4.72
C ILE A 12 6.20 0.12 3.69
N VAL A 13 5.72 -0.98 3.11
CA VAL A 13 4.71 -0.96 2.06
C VAL A 13 3.37 -1.37 2.64
N LEU A 14 2.47 -0.41 2.74
CA LEU A 14 1.12 -0.61 3.26
C LEU A 14 0.12 -0.72 2.11
N GLY A 15 -0.79 -1.64 2.23
CA GLY A 15 -1.82 -1.83 1.22
C GLY A 15 -2.64 -3.10 1.40
N ASP A 16 -3.22 -3.54 0.33
CA ASP A 16 -4.18 -4.63 0.25
C ASP A 16 -3.59 -5.96 -0.27
N SER A 17 -4.43 -6.74 -0.93
CA SER A 17 -4.03 -8.02 -1.56
C SER A 17 -3.00 -7.85 -2.67
N GLY A 18 -2.94 -6.71 -3.34
CA GLY A 18 -1.92 -6.41 -4.35
C GLY A 18 -0.52 -6.29 -3.73
N VAL A 19 -0.41 -5.65 -2.57
CA VAL A 19 0.84 -5.60 -1.80
C VAL A 19 1.18 -6.96 -1.20
N HIS A 20 0.17 -7.70 -0.75
CA HIS A 20 0.33 -9.08 -0.26
C HIS A 20 0.84 -10.03 -1.36
N GLY A 21 0.58 -9.71 -2.64
CA GLY A 21 0.96 -10.55 -3.78
C GLY A 21 -0.04 -11.65 -4.10
N TRP A 22 -1.31 -11.45 -3.73
CA TRP A 22 -2.37 -12.42 -4.01
C TRP A 22 -2.51 -12.67 -5.51
N GLY A 23 -2.54 -13.94 -5.87
CA GLY A 23 -2.70 -14.37 -7.26
C GLY A 23 -1.39 -14.61 -8.04
N ASP A 24 -0.28 -14.02 -7.63
CA ASP A 24 1.03 -14.29 -8.23
C ASP A 24 1.69 -15.50 -7.58
N ARG A 25 1.53 -16.65 -8.23
CA ARG A 25 2.09 -17.94 -7.76
C ARG A 25 3.58 -18.10 -8.01
N GLU A 26 4.15 -17.26 -8.89
CA GLU A 26 5.56 -17.41 -9.31
C GLU A 26 6.51 -16.65 -8.36
N ALA A 27 6.12 -15.43 -7.97
CA ALA A 27 7.03 -14.58 -7.23
C ALA A 27 6.39 -13.80 -6.06
N GLY A 28 5.13 -14.10 -5.73
CA GLY A 28 4.47 -13.46 -4.58
C GLY A 28 4.17 -11.97 -4.76
N GLY A 29 3.97 -11.52 -6.00
CA GLY A 29 3.55 -10.17 -6.33
C GLY A 29 4.68 -9.14 -6.52
N TRP A 30 4.29 -7.94 -6.93
CA TRP A 30 5.22 -6.86 -7.26
C TRP A 30 6.08 -6.41 -6.07
N CYS A 31 5.49 -6.40 -4.88
CA CYS A 31 6.18 -5.95 -3.68
C CYS A 31 7.29 -6.92 -3.26
N GLN A 32 7.05 -8.21 -3.40
CA GLN A 32 8.08 -9.23 -3.16
C GLN A 32 9.20 -9.16 -4.22
N ARG A 33 8.86 -8.90 -5.48
CA ARG A 33 9.87 -8.66 -6.54
C ARG A 33 10.74 -7.45 -6.22
N LEU A 34 10.13 -6.36 -5.76
CA LEU A 34 10.85 -5.17 -5.32
C LEU A 34 11.80 -5.50 -4.16
N ARG A 35 11.31 -6.21 -3.15
CA ARG A 35 12.09 -6.66 -2.01
C ARG A 35 13.31 -7.46 -2.43
N LEU A 36 13.13 -8.48 -3.27
CA LEU A 36 14.22 -9.31 -3.77
C LEU A 36 15.24 -8.48 -4.59
N ARG A 37 14.76 -7.59 -5.44
CA ARG A 37 15.63 -6.70 -6.22
C ARG A 37 16.47 -5.80 -5.30
N TRP A 38 15.87 -5.22 -4.29
CA TRP A 38 16.56 -4.31 -3.38
C TRP A 38 17.58 -5.03 -2.49
N MET A 39 17.30 -6.26 -2.09
CA MET A 39 18.26 -7.08 -1.34
C MET A 39 19.59 -7.31 -2.09
N ASN A 40 19.57 -7.23 -3.41
CA ASN A 40 20.76 -7.39 -4.26
C ASN A 40 21.51 -6.06 -4.52
N LEU A 41 21.01 -4.93 -4.02
CA LEU A 41 21.72 -3.66 -4.13
C LEU A 41 22.83 -3.56 -3.09
N PRO A 42 23.91 -2.81 -3.37
CA PRO A 42 25.05 -2.66 -2.43
C PRO A 42 24.64 -2.15 -1.04
N SER A 43 23.61 -1.30 -0.97
CA SER A 43 23.05 -0.77 0.28
C SER A 43 22.06 -1.72 0.96
N ALA A 44 21.62 -2.77 0.24
CA ALA A 44 20.62 -3.74 0.69
C ALA A 44 19.44 -3.11 1.46
N PRO A 45 18.67 -2.18 0.87
CA PRO A 45 17.55 -1.58 1.57
C PRO A 45 16.51 -2.64 1.97
N VAL A 46 15.91 -2.45 3.13
CA VAL A 46 14.91 -3.38 3.65
C VAL A 46 13.51 -2.99 3.16
N VAL A 47 12.76 -3.95 2.64
CA VAL A 47 11.36 -3.76 2.26
C VAL A 47 10.47 -4.65 3.12
N TYR A 48 9.47 -4.06 3.76
CA TYR A 48 8.45 -4.77 4.52
C TYR A 48 7.13 -4.78 3.75
N PRO A 49 6.76 -5.88 3.08
CA PRO A 49 5.45 -6.03 2.42
C PRO A 49 4.36 -6.25 3.46
N LEU A 50 3.61 -5.23 3.79
CA LEU A 50 2.54 -5.28 4.79
C LEU A 50 1.16 -5.13 4.16
N GLY A 51 0.91 -5.89 3.11
CA GLY A 51 -0.40 -6.01 2.50
C GLY A 51 -1.32 -6.93 3.30
N ILE A 52 -2.56 -6.50 3.53
CA ILE A 52 -3.61 -7.33 4.13
C ILE A 52 -4.76 -7.41 3.14
N ARG A 53 -5.17 -8.64 2.81
CA ARG A 53 -6.26 -8.87 1.86
C ARG A 53 -7.56 -8.22 2.32
N GLY A 54 -8.17 -7.48 1.41
CA GLY A 54 -9.44 -6.80 1.67
C GLY A 54 -9.31 -5.45 2.38
N ASP A 55 -8.08 -5.00 2.71
CA ASP A 55 -7.92 -3.67 3.30
C ASP A 55 -8.27 -2.58 2.29
N GLY A 56 -9.14 -1.67 2.73
CA GLY A 56 -9.37 -0.38 2.12
C GLY A 56 -8.65 0.72 2.90
N LEU A 57 -8.92 1.95 2.53
CA LEU A 57 -8.29 3.14 3.10
C LEU A 57 -8.40 3.22 4.63
N GLU A 58 -9.60 3.00 5.16
CA GLU A 58 -9.85 3.10 6.61
C GLU A 58 -9.02 2.10 7.43
N ARG A 59 -8.91 0.86 6.95
CA ARG A 59 -8.14 -0.17 7.64
C ARG A 59 -6.64 0.11 7.62
N VAL A 60 -6.14 0.60 6.49
CA VAL A 60 -4.75 1.04 6.38
C VAL A 60 -4.50 2.23 7.29
N ALA A 61 -5.40 3.22 7.32
CA ALA A 61 -5.32 4.37 8.21
C ALA A 61 -5.28 3.96 9.69
N ALA A 62 -6.05 2.95 10.07
CA ALA A 62 -6.10 2.47 11.46
C ALA A 62 -4.79 1.81 11.94
N ARG A 63 -3.97 1.25 11.02
CA ARG A 63 -2.78 0.46 11.41
C ARG A 63 -1.43 1.09 11.05
N TRP A 64 -1.37 2.07 10.15
CA TRP A 64 -0.11 2.57 9.60
C TRP A 64 0.89 3.01 10.68
N ARG A 65 0.42 3.72 11.70
CA ARG A 65 1.28 4.25 12.77
C ARG A 65 1.92 3.15 13.60
N SER A 66 1.14 2.12 13.94
CA SER A 66 1.65 0.95 14.66
C SER A 66 2.68 0.20 13.84
N GLU A 67 2.42 0.01 12.53
CA GLU A 67 3.37 -0.65 11.62
C GLU A 67 4.66 0.18 11.46
N TRP A 68 4.55 1.49 11.34
CA TRP A 68 5.69 2.40 11.30
C TRP A 68 6.50 2.34 12.60
N CYS A 69 5.87 2.46 13.76
CA CYS A 69 6.54 2.43 15.04
C CYS A 69 7.24 1.10 15.33
N CYS A 70 6.66 -0.02 14.89
CA CYS A 70 7.23 -1.34 15.12
C CYS A 70 8.42 -1.64 14.20
N ARG A 71 8.42 -1.10 12.96
CA ARG A 71 9.38 -1.46 11.91
C ARG A 71 10.22 -0.29 11.41
N GLY A 72 9.87 0.94 11.78
CA GLY A 72 10.52 2.16 11.31
C GLY A 72 11.96 2.36 11.75
N GLU A 73 12.51 1.44 12.53
CA GLU A 73 13.88 1.49 13.03
C GLU A 73 14.30 2.83 13.63
N LEU A 74 13.38 3.54 14.25
CA LEU A 74 13.60 4.86 14.86
C LEU A 74 14.84 4.90 15.78
N ARG A 75 15.15 3.77 16.42
CA ARG A 75 16.31 3.65 17.31
C ARG A 75 17.65 3.72 16.58
N ARG A 76 17.67 3.42 15.28
CA ARG A 76 18.89 3.38 14.47
C ARG A 76 19.05 4.60 13.58
N GLN A 77 18.12 5.53 13.65
CA GLN A 77 18.09 6.73 12.78
C GLN A 77 18.24 6.38 11.30
N THR A 78 17.74 5.22 10.90
CA THR A 78 17.79 4.76 9.52
C THR A 78 16.74 5.53 8.71
N PRO A 79 17.11 6.17 7.60
CA PRO A 79 16.15 6.83 6.73
C PRO A 79 15.10 5.83 6.24
N GLY A 80 13.86 6.00 6.69
CA GLY A 80 12.74 5.16 6.32
C GLY A 80 11.77 5.89 5.40
N GLY A 81 10.92 5.12 4.72
CA GLY A 81 9.82 5.63 3.92
C GLY A 81 8.60 4.72 4.03
N LEU A 82 7.44 5.30 3.82
CA LEU A 82 6.19 4.57 3.62
C LEU A 82 5.82 4.58 2.14
N LEU A 83 5.40 3.43 1.63
CA LEU A 83 4.74 3.35 0.34
C LEU A 83 3.30 2.89 0.55
N LEU A 84 2.36 3.71 0.13
CA LEU A 84 0.93 3.46 0.24
C LEU A 84 0.39 2.97 -1.10
N SER A 85 -0.28 1.80 -1.10
CA SER A 85 -0.98 1.24 -2.27
C SER A 85 -2.34 0.73 -1.82
N VAL A 86 -3.37 1.57 -1.94
CA VAL A 86 -4.72 1.33 -1.42
C VAL A 86 -5.75 1.98 -2.32
N GLY A 87 -6.99 1.50 -2.28
CA GLY A 87 -8.12 2.10 -2.98
C GLY A 87 -8.93 1.10 -3.80
N LEU A 88 -8.31 0.01 -4.26
CA LEU A 88 -9.03 -0.98 -5.07
C LEU A 88 -10.22 -1.58 -4.31
N ASN A 89 -10.04 -1.94 -3.04
CA ASN A 89 -11.13 -2.45 -2.22
C ASN A 89 -12.22 -1.40 -1.95
N ASP A 90 -11.85 -0.13 -1.89
CA ASP A 90 -12.80 0.96 -1.68
C ASP A 90 -13.73 1.16 -2.87
N THR A 91 -13.29 0.83 -4.09
CA THR A 91 -14.10 0.91 -5.30
C THR A 91 -15.12 -0.23 -5.43
N ALA A 92 -14.94 -1.33 -4.69
CA ALA A 92 -15.80 -2.49 -4.77
C ALA A 92 -17.25 -2.14 -4.47
N ARG A 93 -18.18 -2.60 -5.32
CA ARG A 93 -19.61 -2.37 -5.14
C ARG A 93 -20.19 -3.33 -4.11
N VAL A 94 -21.10 -2.81 -3.29
CA VAL A 94 -21.69 -3.59 -2.21
C VAL A 94 -22.86 -4.41 -2.73
N GLY A 95 -22.71 -5.72 -2.72
CA GLY A 95 -23.76 -6.71 -2.87
C GLY A 95 -24.29 -6.94 -4.30
N ARG A 96 -24.11 -6.00 -5.22
CA ARG A 96 -24.67 -6.09 -6.60
C ARG A 96 -23.94 -5.14 -7.55
N ILE A 97 -24.02 -5.45 -8.85
CA ILE A 97 -23.30 -4.72 -9.92
C ILE A 97 -23.63 -3.22 -9.99
N ASP A 98 -24.84 -2.84 -9.63
CA ASP A 98 -25.29 -1.45 -9.56
C ASP A 98 -25.29 -0.90 -8.12
N GLY A 99 -24.66 -1.62 -7.19
CA GLY A 99 -24.53 -1.19 -5.81
C GLY A 99 -23.60 0.02 -5.66
N ARG A 100 -23.73 0.73 -4.55
CA ARG A 100 -22.77 1.80 -4.20
C ARG A 100 -21.38 1.24 -3.98
N PRO A 101 -20.31 1.99 -4.25
CA PRO A 101 -18.95 1.61 -3.82
C PRO A 101 -18.90 1.52 -2.29
N GLN A 102 -17.92 0.77 -1.77
CA GLN A 102 -17.69 0.71 -0.32
C GLN A 102 -17.37 2.09 0.24
N LEU A 103 -16.56 2.85 -0.48
CA LEU A 103 -16.29 4.24 -0.20
C LEU A 103 -16.45 5.04 -1.51
N ASP A 104 -17.17 6.13 -1.48
CA ASP A 104 -17.30 7.00 -2.66
C ASP A 104 -16.02 7.83 -2.89
N VAL A 105 -15.94 8.44 -4.06
CA VAL A 105 -14.73 9.18 -4.48
C VAL A 105 -14.46 10.37 -3.57
N GLU A 106 -15.49 11.04 -3.08
CA GLU A 106 -15.33 12.20 -2.18
C GLU A 106 -14.80 11.77 -0.82
N GLY A 107 -15.40 10.74 -0.24
CA GLY A 107 -14.94 10.16 1.03
C GLY A 107 -13.55 9.57 0.93
N PHE A 108 -13.25 8.89 -0.19
CA PHE A 108 -11.89 8.38 -0.44
C PHE A 108 -10.87 9.51 -0.54
N SER A 109 -11.16 10.54 -1.33
CA SER A 109 -10.26 11.69 -1.52
C SER A 109 -10.02 12.44 -0.21
N PHE A 110 -11.06 12.65 0.57
CA PHE A 110 -10.97 13.29 1.86
C PHE A 110 -10.14 12.46 2.86
N GLY A 111 -10.47 11.18 3.01
CA GLY A 111 -9.77 10.29 3.93
C GLY A 111 -8.30 10.06 3.53
N LEU A 112 -8.01 9.92 2.23
CA LEU A 112 -6.64 9.83 1.73
C LEU A 112 -5.86 11.11 2.03
N GLY A 113 -6.46 12.28 1.82
CA GLY A 113 -5.85 13.57 2.13
C GLY A 113 -5.49 13.70 3.61
N GLN A 114 -6.39 13.29 4.50
CA GLN A 114 -6.13 13.27 5.95
C GLN A 114 -4.97 12.31 6.29
N LEU A 115 -5.03 11.09 5.77
CA LEU A 115 -4.00 10.08 6.02
C LEU A 115 -2.62 10.52 5.54
N LEU A 116 -2.52 11.07 4.34
CA LEU A 116 -1.26 11.58 3.79
C LEU A 116 -0.74 12.76 4.61
N ASN A 117 -1.62 13.66 5.05
CA ASN A 117 -1.22 14.77 5.91
C ASN A 117 -0.62 14.30 7.24
N GLU A 118 -1.20 13.28 7.87
CA GLU A 118 -0.65 12.69 9.09
C GLU A 118 0.70 12.00 8.83
N MET A 119 0.77 11.14 7.82
CA MET A 119 1.97 10.37 7.50
C MET A 119 3.16 11.27 7.17
N THR A 120 2.95 12.30 6.36
CA THR A 120 4.02 13.19 5.87
C THR A 120 4.62 14.07 6.97
N GLN A 121 3.95 14.22 8.11
CA GLN A 121 4.52 14.88 9.28
C GLN A 121 5.58 14.03 9.98
N GLU A 122 5.56 12.71 9.78
CA GLU A 122 6.46 11.78 10.48
C GLU A 122 7.50 11.15 9.56
N VAL A 123 7.17 10.97 8.27
CA VAL A 123 8.01 10.17 7.37
C VAL A 123 7.81 10.58 5.91
N GLN A 124 8.79 10.28 5.08
CA GLN A 124 8.65 10.38 3.63
C GLN A 124 7.63 9.36 3.12
N VAL A 125 6.63 9.82 2.36
CA VAL A 125 5.54 8.98 1.84
C VAL A 125 5.58 8.94 0.32
N PHE A 126 5.45 7.74 -0.22
CA PHE A 126 5.25 7.45 -1.64
C PHE A 126 3.85 6.89 -1.82
N VAL A 127 3.18 7.23 -2.89
CA VAL A 127 1.86 6.70 -3.24
C VAL A 127 1.95 5.98 -4.58
N LEU A 128 1.53 4.72 -4.58
CA LEU A 128 1.36 3.96 -5.81
C LEU A 128 -0.12 4.02 -6.21
N GLY A 129 -0.39 4.61 -7.38
CA GLY A 129 -1.74 4.71 -7.92
C GLY A 129 -2.32 3.34 -8.28
N LEU A 130 -3.64 3.31 -8.45
CA LEU A 130 -4.35 2.11 -8.86
C LEU A 130 -4.02 1.74 -10.30
N THR A 131 -3.92 0.44 -10.55
CA THR A 131 -3.87 -0.11 -11.90
C THR A 131 -5.28 -0.13 -12.49
N ALA A 132 -5.37 -0.08 -13.82
CA ALA A 132 -6.64 -0.30 -14.52
C ALA A 132 -7.19 -1.69 -14.19
N VAL A 133 -8.50 -1.76 -13.97
CA VAL A 133 -9.22 -3.00 -13.72
C VAL A 133 -10.07 -3.33 -14.95
N ASP A 134 -9.98 -4.56 -15.42
CA ASP A 134 -10.87 -5.07 -16.45
C ASP A 134 -12.15 -5.63 -15.79
N GLU A 135 -13.21 -4.86 -15.82
CA GLU A 135 -14.50 -5.24 -15.22
C GLU A 135 -15.14 -6.46 -15.88
N GLN A 136 -14.71 -6.83 -17.10
CA GLN A 136 -15.26 -7.99 -17.81
C GLN A 136 -14.80 -9.31 -17.18
N VAL A 137 -13.67 -9.30 -16.51
CA VAL A 137 -13.13 -10.47 -15.79
C VAL A 137 -13.44 -10.44 -14.29
N MET A 138 -14.20 -9.45 -13.85
CA MET A 138 -14.70 -9.32 -12.49
C MET A 138 -16.20 -9.64 -12.43
N PRO A 139 -16.73 -10.24 -11.36
CA PRO A 139 -16.01 -10.69 -10.18
C PRO A 139 -15.28 -12.01 -10.45
N PHE A 140 -14.11 -12.17 -9.89
CA PHE A 140 -13.48 -13.48 -9.89
C PHE A 140 -14.08 -14.37 -8.80
N ALA A 141 -14.10 -15.67 -9.06
CA ALA A 141 -14.78 -16.67 -8.23
C ALA A 141 -14.48 -16.51 -6.73
N GLY A 142 -15.53 -16.42 -5.93
CA GLY A 142 -15.44 -16.32 -4.47
C GLY A 142 -15.30 -14.90 -3.90
N CYS A 143 -15.31 -13.88 -4.74
CA CYS A 143 -15.35 -12.49 -4.29
C CYS A 143 -16.68 -11.83 -4.63
N LEU A 144 -17.27 -11.10 -3.69
CA LEU A 144 -18.47 -10.28 -3.88
C LEU A 144 -18.13 -8.92 -4.55
N TRP A 145 -17.22 -8.96 -5.51
CA TRP A 145 -16.80 -7.80 -6.26
C TRP A 145 -17.66 -7.73 -7.53
N TYR A 146 -18.50 -6.74 -7.61
CA TYR A 146 -19.27 -6.43 -8.79
C TYR A 146 -18.92 -5.05 -9.27
#